data_a75c6b90d4a3535dbce2b1ff8db27226
#
_entry.id   a75c6b90d4a3535dbce2b1ff8db27226
#
_cell.length_a   1.000
_cell.length_b   1.000
_cell.length_c   1.000
_cell.angle_alpha   90.00
_cell.angle_beta   90.00
_cell.angle_gamma   90.00
#
_symmetry.space_group_name_H-M   'P 1'
#
loop_
_entity.id
_entity.type
_entity.pdbx_description
1 polymer ?
#
loop_
_entity_poly.entity_id
_entity_poly.type
_entity_poly.pdbx_seq_one_letter_code
_entity_poly.pdbx_strand_id
1 'polypeptide(L)'
;IAAKPGAGLYFDTAYAAIVCLVLILLCWLAFRWRLRLRVAVPCIVLTAAVSVGLGNALSRDVVHIDLVGSANAPAVVVTQNDTAVVLFRGGDSVRNAVEEQLARRGAAKIELLVDLRTKPETPCALEAEQSVLAEEMSVNTAQKQKCTPALVEVLRTRNGCLVRLTIGNRQFV
;
A
#
# COMPACT_ATOMS: atom_id res chain seq x y z
N ILE A 1 -13.25 5.44 16.81
CA ILE A 1 -12.89 4.00 16.95
C ILE A 1 -11.74 3.81 16.00
N ALA A 2 -10.49 3.85 16.50
CA ALA A 2 -9.31 3.60 15.72
C ALA A 2 -9.34 2.14 15.27
N ALA A 3 -9.49 1.89 13.97
CA ALA A 3 -9.32 0.59 13.39
C ALA A 3 -7.88 0.14 13.67
N LYS A 4 -7.69 -1.02 14.32
CA LYS A 4 -6.36 -1.58 14.52
C LYS A 4 -5.67 -1.70 13.17
N PRO A 5 -4.49 -1.09 12.97
CA PRO A 5 -3.70 -1.32 11.77
C PRO A 5 -3.38 -2.82 11.68
N GLY A 6 -3.57 -3.42 10.51
CA GLY A 6 -3.27 -4.83 10.26
C GLY A 6 -4.47 -5.79 10.26
N ALA A 7 -5.71 -5.32 10.44
CA ALA A 7 -6.90 -6.17 10.38
C ALA A 7 -7.52 -6.31 8.97
N GLY A 8 -6.95 -5.67 7.96
CA GLY A 8 -7.42 -5.75 6.58
C GLY A 8 -6.72 -6.87 5.82
N LEU A 9 -7.43 -7.94 5.49
CA LEU A 9 -7.00 -8.93 4.50
C LEU A 9 -7.32 -8.37 3.12
N TYR A 10 -6.31 -7.88 2.42
CA TYR A 10 -6.47 -7.43 1.04
C TYR A 10 -6.22 -8.57 0.07
N PHE A 11 -7.28 -8.96 -0.61
CA PHE A 11 -7.18 -9.87 -1.76
C PHE A 11 -7.38 -9.06 -3.04
N ASP A 12 -6.57 -9.34 -4.04
CA ASP A 12 -6.92 -8.95 -5.40
C ASP A 12 -8.34 -9.45 -5.70
N THR A 13 -9.18 -8.57 -6.25
CA THR A 13 -10.61 -8.86 -6.52
C THR A 13 -10.79 -10.13 -7.35
N ALA A 14 -9.89 -10.39 -8.29
CA ALA A 14 -9.90 -11.61 -9.10
C ALA A 14 -9.60 -12.85 -8.25
N TYR A 15 -8.61 -12.78 -7.37
CA TYR A 15 -8.27 -13.88 -6.46
C TYR A 15 -9.40 -14.17 -5.46
N ALA A 16 -9.99 -13.12 -4.87
CA ALA A 16 -11.13 -13.25 -3.97
C ALA A 16 -12.33 -13.93 -4.65
N ALA A 17 -12.63 -13.54 -5.89
CA ALA A 17 -13.70 -14.15 -6.67
C ALA A 17 -13.47 -15.65 -6.91
N ILE A 18 -12.24 -16.05 -7.27
CA ILE A 18 -11.86 -17.45 -7.46
C ILE A 18 -12.00 -18.23 -6.15
N VAL A 19 -11.53 -17.71 -5.04
CA VAL A 19 -11.66 -18.35 -3.72
C VAL A 19 -13.12 -18.54 -3.32
N CYS A 20 -13.94 -17.50 -3.51
CA CYS A 20 -15.38 -17.58 -3.25
C CYS A 20 -16.05 -18.66 -4.12
N LEU A 21 -15.72 -18.73 -5.40
CA LEU A 21 -16.28 -19.73 -6.32
C LEU A 21 -15.89 -21.15 -5.90
N VAL A 22 -14.63 -21.37 -5.51
CA VAL A 22 -14.15 -22.66 -5.01
C VAL A 22 -14.89 -23.06 -3.73
N LEU A 23 -15.07 -22.12 -2.78
CA LEU A 23 -15.78 -22.38 -1.54
C LEU A 23 -17.27 -22.74 -1.79
N ILE A 24 -17.93 -22.02 -2.69
CA ILE A 24 -19.31 -22.30 -3.10
C ILE A 24 -19.40 -23.72 -3.73
N LEU A 25 -18.45 -24.04 -4.62
CA LEU A 25 -18.41 -25.36 -5.25
C LEU A 25 -18.22 -26.48 -4.22
N LEU A 26 -17.33 -26.29 -3.25
CA LEU A 26 -17.09 -27.24 -2.16
C LEU A 26 -18.32 -27.41 -1.28
N CYS A 27 -19.01 -26.32 -0.94
CA CYS A 27 -20.26 -26.39 -0.21
C CYS A 27 -21.36 -27.16 -0.97
N TRP A 28 -21.49 -26.87 -2.28
CA TRP A 28 -22.44 -27.58 -3.13
C TRP A 28 -22.11 -29.08 -3.24
N LEU A 29 -20.84 -29.44 -3.41
CA LEU A 29 -20.39 -30.82 -3.49
C LEU A 29 -20.60 -31.56 -2.17
N ALA A 30 -20.30 -30.93 -1.04
CA ALA A 30 -20.56 -31.48 0.30
C ALA A 30 -22.05 -31.78 0.51
N PHE A 31 -22.92 -30.86 0.08
CA PHE A 31 -24.37 -31.04 0.12
C PHE A 31 -24.83 -32.17 -0.82
N ARG A 32 -24.31 -32.21 -2.04
CA ARG A 32 -24.68 -33.23 -3.07
C ARG A 32 -24.28 -34.64 -2.67
N TRP A 33 -23.15 -34.81 -1.99
CA TRP A 33 -22.64 -36.10 -1.54
C TRP A 33 -23.09 -36.48 -0.13
N ARG A 34 -23.98 -35.69 0.50
CA ARG A 34 -24.43 -35.87 1.88
C ARG A 34 -23.29 -36.16 2.87
N LEU A 35 -22.15 -35.48 2.69
CA LEU A 35 -21.03 -35.60 3.60
C LEU A 35 -21.47 -35.21 5.02
N ARG A 36 -21.00 -35.98 6.01
CA ARG A 36 -21.28 -35.64 7.41
C ARG A 36 -20.68 -34.26 7.71
N LEU A 37 -21.45 -33.38 8.30
CA LEU A 37 -21.03 -32.02 8.67
C LEU A 37 -19.70 -32.01 9.42
N ARG A 38 -19.41 -33.06 10.20
CA ARG A 38 -18.13 -33.19 10.93
C ARG A 38 -16.88 -33.26 10.01
N VAL A 39 -17.03 -33.65 8.76
CA VAL A 39 -15.97 -33.73 7.78
C VAL A 39 -16.00 -32.53 6.86
N ALA A 40 -17.18 -32.08 6.44
CA ALA A 40 -17.33 -30.96 5.52
C ALA A 40 -16.83 -29.64 6.11
N VAL A 41 -17.15 -29.35 7.38
CA VAL A 41 -16.74 -28.09 8.04
C VAL A 41 -15.22 -27.95 8.13
N PRO A 42 -14.44 -28.93 8.66
CA PRO A 42 -12.99 -28.78 8.72
C PRO A 42 -12.35 -28.68 7.33
N CYS A 43 -12.87 -29.36 6.30
CA CYS A 43 -12.36 -29.21 4.94
C CYS A 43 -12.56 -27.80 4.38
N ILE A 44 -13.71 -27.19 4.58
CA ILE A 44 -14.00 -25.81 4.14
C ILE A 44 -13.10 -24.82 4.89
N VAL A 45 -12.95 -24.95 6.21
CA VAL A 45 -12.10 -24.10 7.03
C VAL A 45 -10.63 -24.23 6.60
N LEU A 46 -10.15 -25.45 6.38
CA LEU A 46 -8.78 -25.68 5.92
C LEU A 46 -8.54 -25.04 4.54
N THR A 47 -9.48 -25.22 3.61
CA THR A 47 -9.36 -24.61 2.27
C THR A 47 -9.34 -23.09 2.36
N ALA A 48 -10.19 -22.50 3.19
CA ALA A 48 -10.17 -21.05 3.42
C ALA A 48 -8.84 -20.57 4.02
N ALA A 49 -8.33 -21.27 5.05
CA ALA A 49 -7.05 -20.94 5.68
C ALA A 49 -5.88 -21.05 4.71
N VAL A 50 -5.82 -22.11 3.90
CA VAL A 50 -4.78 -22.30 2.87
C VAL A 50 -4.89 -21.21 1.80
N SER A 51 -6.10 -20.86 1.36
CA SER A 51 -6.31 -19.79 0.38
C SER A 51 -5.83 -18.43 0.90
N VAL A 52 -6.12 -18.10 2.16
CA VAL A 52 -5.61 -16.88 2.80
C VAL A 52 -4.08 -16.89 2.87
N GLY A 53 -3.49 -17.99 3.30
CA GLY A 53 -2.03 -18.14 3.37
C GLY A 53 -1.36 -18.00 2.01
N LEU A 54 -1.93 -18.61 0.98
CA LEU A 54 -1.42 -18.55 -0.39
C LEU A 54 -1.57 -17.13 -0.97
N GLY A 55 -2.71 -16.47 -0.75
CA GLY A 55 -2.93 -15.09 -1.18
C GLY A 55 -1.90 -14.14 -0.58
N ASN A 56 -1.66 -14.25 0.72
CA ASN A 56 -0.62 -13.47 1.40
C ASN A 56 0.79 -13.77 0.88
N ALA A 57 1.10 -15.03 0.58
CA ALA A 57 2.40 -15.40 0.05
C ALA A 57 2.62 -14.86 -1.37
N LEU A 58 1.60 -14.88 -2.22
CA LEU A 58 1.66 -14.38 -3.60
C LEU A 58 1.72 -12.84 -3.66
N SER A 59 1.12 -12.15 -2.71
CA SER A 59 1.11 -10.68 -2.68
C SER A 59 2.38 -10.05 -2.07
N ARG A 60 3.23 -10.85 -1.40
CA ARG A 60 4.42 -10.33 -0.72
C ARG A 60 5.41 -9.59 -1.62
N ASP A 61 5.55 -10.03 -2.87
CA ASP A 61 6.53 -9.45 -3.81
C ASP A 61 5.90 -8.39 -4.74
N VAL A 62 4.61 -8.11 -4.57
CA VAL A 62 3.92 -7.15 -5.42
C VAL A 62 4.06 -5.76 -4.84
N VAL A 63 4.65 -4.85 -5.62
CA VAL A 63 4.70 -3.43 -5.30
C VAL A 63 3.57 -2.71 -6.03
N HIS A 64 2.73 -2.03 -5.28
CA HIS A 64 1.66 -1.20 -5.81
C HIS A 64 2.08 0.25 -5.82
N ILE A 65 1.86 0.93 -6.94
CA ILE A 65 2.08 2.37 -7.09
C ILE A 65 0.73 3.00 -7.40
N ASP A 66 0.22 3.75 -6.46
CA ASP A 66 -1.08 4.40 -6.58
C ASP A 66 -0.91 5.92 -6.62
N LEU A 67 -1.57 6.56 -7.58
CA LEU A 67 -1.70 8.02 -7.65
C LEU A 67 -2.98 8.42 -6.95
N VAL A 68 -2.86 9.26 -5.93
CA VAL A 68 -3.98 9.64 -5.06
C VAL A 68 -4.12 11.15 -5.04
N GLY A 69 -5.34 11.64 -4.93
CA GLY A 69 -5.62 13.07 -4.84
C GLY A 69 -6.08 13.68 -6.15
N SER A 70 -5.92 14.99 -6.30
CA SER A 70 -6.36 15.74 -7.47
C SER A 70 -5.26 15.83 -8.54
N ALA A 71 -5.64 16.09 -9.79
CA ALA A 71 -4.70 16.28 -10.89
C ALA A 71 -3.67 17.41 -10.64
N ASN A 72 -4.05 18.44 -9.87
CA ASN A 72 -3.19 19.59 -9.57
C ASN A 72 -2.24 19.35 -8.39
N ALA A 73 -2.57 18.42 -7.51
CA ALA A 73 -1.78 18.10 -6.32
C ALA A 73 -1.85 16.59 -6.04
N PRO A 74 -1.26 15.75 -6.90
CA PRO A 74 -1.24 14.32 -6.68
C PRO A 74 -0.28 13.94 -5.57
N ALA A 75 -0.61 12.90 -4.82
CA ALA A 75 0.33 12.16 -4.00
C ALA A 75 0.59 10.80 -4.64
N VAL A 76 1.80 10.30 -4.50
CA VAL A 76 2.16 8.95 -4.93
C VAL A 76 2.33 8.09 -3.69
N VAL A 77 1.63 6.99 -3.65
CA VAL A 77 1.70 6.00 -2.57
C VAL A 77 2.26 4.71 -3.13
N VAL A 78 3.42 4.32 -2.67
CA VAL A 78 4.07 3.05 -3.04
C VAL A 78 3.95 2.11 -1.86
N THR A 79 3.25 1.00 -2.04
CA THR A 79 3.02 0.03 -0.96
C THR A 79 3.58 -1.34 -1.33
N GLN A 80 4.18 -1.99 -0.36
CA GLN A 80 4.56 -3.39 -0.41
C GLN A 80 4.35 -4.02 0.96
N ASN A 81 3.55 -5.07 1.03
CA ASN A 81 3.13 -5.68 2.28
C ASN A 81 2.43 -4.67 3.20
N ASP A 82 2.98 -4.46 4.39
CA ASP A 82 2.50 -3.57 5.43
C ASP A 82 3.23 -2.21 5.47
N THR A 83 4.21 -2.00 4.57
CA THR A 83 5.02 -0.79 4.51
C THR A 83 4.63 0.08 3.31
N ALA A 84 4.76 1.38 3.50
CA ALA A 84 4.48 2.37 2.46
C ALA A 84 5.55 3.45 2.37
N VAL A 85 5.74 3.95 1.16
CA VAL A 85 6.48 5.17 0.86
C VAL A 85 5.50 6.16 0.27
N VAL A 86 5.43 7.36 0.83
CA VAL A 86 4.48 8.39 0.42
C VAL A 86 5.24 9.61 -0.08
N LEU A 87 4.97 10.00 -1.33
CA LEU A 87 5.40 11.28 -1.88
C LEU A 87 4.20 12.22 -1.83
N PHE A 88 4.28 13.21 -0.95
CA PHE A 88 3.16 14.08 -0.64
C PHE A 88 3.35 15.47 -1.22
N ARG A 89 2.34 15.98 -1.92
CA ARG A 89 2.36 17.34 -2.51
C ARG A 89 1.10 18.14 -2.21
N GLY A 90 0.13 17.56 -1.59
CA GLY A 90 -1.21 18.17 -1.42
C GLY A 90 -1.48 18.78 -0.05
N GLY A 91 -2.69 19.27 0.13
CA GLY A 91 -3.25 19.71 1.41
C GLY A 91 -4.03 18.59 2.13
N ASP A 92 -4.89 18.97 3.09
CA ASP A 92 -5.62 18.03 3.95
C ASP A 92 -6.54 17.06 3.19
N SER A 93 -7.13 17.49 2.07
CA SER A 93 -7.96 16.60 1.24
C SER A 93 -7.15 15.44 0.65
N VAL A 94 -5.90 15.72 0.24
CA VAL A 94 -4.99 14.70 -0.30
C VAL A 94 -4.48 13.79 0.82
N ARG A 95 -4.25 14.34 2.02
CA ARG A 95 -3.90 13.56 3.19
C ARG A 95 -4.96 12.50 3.50
N ASN A 96 -6.22 12.90 3.57
CA ASN A 96 -7.33 11.95 3.83
C ASN A 96 -7.41 10.86 2.75
N ALA A 97 -7.19 11.22 1.49
CA ALA A 97 -7.15 10.27 0.39
C ALA A 97 -5.96 9.30 0.48
N VAL A 98 -4.78 9.78 0.94
CA VAL A 98 -3.61 8.94 1.21
C VAL A 98 -3.90 7.97 2.36
N GLU A 99 -4.46 8.46 3.48
CA GLU A 99 -4.83 7.61 4.62
C GLU A 99 -5.84 6.53 4.22
N GLU A 100 -6.85 6.89 3.43
CA GLU A 100 -7.82 5.92 2.89
C GLU A 100 -7.14 4.88 2.00
N GLN A 101 -6.20 5.30 1.14
CA GLN A 101 -5.48 4.38 0.26
C GLN A 101 -4.54 3.46 1.04
N LEU A 102 -3.84 3.97 2.05
CA LEU A 102 -3.03 3.16 2.95
C LEU A 102 -3.88 2.11 3.67
N ALA A 103 -5.04 2.52 4.18
CA ALA A 103 -6.00 1.61 4.81
C ALA A 103 -6.51 0.55 3.83
N ARG A 104 -6.81 0.94 2.59
CA ARG A 104 -7.23 0.00 1.52
C ARG A 104 -6.14 -1.01 1.18
N ARG A 105 -4.88 -0.61 1.20
CA ARG A 105 -3.73 -1.49 0.90
C ARG A 105 -3.24 -2.29 2.10
N GLY A 106 -3.79 -2.00 3.31
CA GLY A 106 -3.37 -2.65 4.55
C GLY A 106 -1.97 -2.23 5.01
N ALA A 107 -1.45 -1.12 4.49
CA ALA A 107 -0.17 -0.57 4.92
C ALA A 107 -0.31 -0.02 6.34
N ALA A 108 0.41 -0.65 7.28
CA ALA A 108 0.35 -0.28 8.69
C ALA A 108 1.36 0.81 9.04
N LYS A 109 2.41 0.97 8.22
CA LYS A 109 3.52 1.88 8.50
C LYS A 109 3.93 2.66 7.26
N ILE A 110 4.18 3.95 7.44
CA ILE A 110 4.87 4.77 6.44
C ILE A 110 6.35 4.77 6.82
N GLU A 111 7.16 4.08 6.03
CA GLU A 111 8.61 4.02 6.25
C GLU A 111 9.28 5.35 5.85
N LEU A 112 8.82 5.94 4.74
CA LEU A 112 9.33 7.21 4.27
C LEU A 112 8.20 8.11 3.78
N LEU A 113 8.16 9.33 4.32
CA LEU A 113 7.33 10.42 3.84
C LEU A 113 8.23 11.48 3.19
N VAL A 114 8.01 11.76 1.91
CA VAL A 114 8.66 12.87 1.20
C VAL A 114 7.64 13.99 1.01
N ASP A 115 7.79 15.06 1.73
CA ASP A 115 6.96 16.26 1.57
C ASP A 115 7.56 17.16 0.49
N LEU A 116 6.89 17.21 -0.64
CA LEU A 116 7.30 17.97 -1.83
C LEU A 116 6.72 19.39 -1.85
N ARG A 117 6.00 19.81 -0.82
CA ARG A 117 5.46 21.18 -0.73
C ARG A 117 6.61 22.17 -0.55
N THR A 118 6.52 23.26 -1.27
CA THR A 118 7.58 24.29 -1.26
C THR A 118 7.44 25.27 -0.11
N LYS A 119 6.23 25.47 0.41
CA LYS A 119 5.91 26.36 1.53
C LYS A 119 4.71 25.80 2.29
N PRO A 120 4.87 24.77 3.12
CA PRO A 120 3.77 24.26 3.91
C PRO A 120 3.43 25.25 5.03
N GLU A 121 2.20 25.76 5.05
CA GLU A 121 1.70 26.56 6.18
C GLU A 121 1.55 25.71 7.45
N THR A 122 1.31 24.42 7.25
CA THR A 122 1.17 23.44 8.33
C THR A 122 2.03 22.22 8.03
N PRO A 123 2.67 21.62 9.04
CA PRO A 123 3.41 20.36 8.84
C PRO A 123 2.47 19.27 8.35
N CYS A 124 3.04 18.30 7.59
CA CYS A 124 2.27 17.13 7.19
C CYS A 124 1.95 16.30 8.43
N ALA A 125 0.67 16.08 8.70
CA ALA A 125 0.21 15.34 9.88
C ALA A 125 0.26 13.81 9.70
N LEU A 126 0.89 13.30 8.62
CA LEU A 126 1.11 11.87 8.42
C LEU A 126 2.30 11.41 9.28
N GLU A 127 2.08 10.41 10.12
CA GLU A 127 3.15 9.81 10.91
C GLU A 127 3.98 8.86 10.05
N ALA A 128 5.29 9.12 9.99
CA ALA A 128 6.23 8.30 9.23
C ALA A 128 7.49 8.02 10.08
N GLU A 129 8.14 6.88 9.85
CA GLU A 129 9.40 6.56 10.53
C GLU A 129 10.53 7.53 10.11
N GLN A 130 10.52 7.92 8.84
CA GLN A 130 11.45 8.90 8.29
C GLN A 130 10.70 9.92 7.46
N SER A 131 11.08 11.19 7.57
CA SER A 131 10.53 12.27 6.76
C SER A 131 11.63 13.05 6.07
N VAL A 132 11.39 13.39 4.80
CA VAL A 132 12.24 14.27 4.00
C VAL A 132 11.40 15.47 3.58
N LEU A 133 11.79 16.65 4.02
CA LEU A 133 11.13 17.89 3.70
C LEU A 133 11.88 18.57 2.55
N ALA A 134 11.23 18.73 1.41
CA ALA A 134 11.83 19.39 0.25
C ALA A 134 12.21 20.87 0.55
N GLU A 135 11.51 21.49 1.48
CA GLU A 135 11.80 22.86 1.92
C GLU A 135 13.17 22.99 2.59
N GLU A 136 13.58 21.99 3.37
CA GLU A 136 14.85 21.98 4.10
C GLU A 136 16.06 21.60 3.23
N MET A 137 15.80 21.06 2.03
CA MET A 137 16.88 20.69 1.13
C MET A 137 17.50 21.92 0.44
N SER A 138 18.82 21.96 0.33
CA SER A 138 19.51 22.98 -0.46
C SER A 138 19.23 22.80 -1.96
N VAL A 139 19.17 23.92 -2.69
CA VAL A 139 18.96 23.88 -4.16
C VAL A 139 20.14 23.16 -4.84
N ASN A 140 19.83 22.30 -5.82
CA ASN A 140 20.77 21.45 -6.55
C ASN A 140 21.43 20.34 -5.69
N THR A 141 20.80 19.99 -4.55
CA THR A 141 21.23 18.85 -3.73
C THR A 141 20.32 17.66 -4.01
N ALA A 142 20.94 16.50 -4.18
CA ALA A 142 20.23 15.23 -4.27
C ALA A 142 20.33 14.48 -2.95
N GLN A 143 19.21 14.06 -2.41
CA GLN A 143 19.14 13.20 -1.25
C GLN A 143 18.65 11.82 -1.67
N LYS A 144 19.41 10.78 -1.31
CA LYS A 144 19.05 9.39 -1.57
C LYS A 144 18.66 8.72 -0.27
N GLN A 145 17.46 8.14 -0.27
CA GLN A 145 16.95 7.38 0.86
C GLN A 145 16.59 5.98 0.39
N LYS A 146 17.18 4.99 1.04
CA LYS A 146 16.84 3.59 0.79
C LYS A 146 15.78 3.18 1.79
N CYS A 147 14.63 2.81 1.31
CA CYS A 147 13.51 2.28 2.09
C CYS A 147 12.86 1.12 1.33
N THR A 148 12.15 0.28 2.04
CA THR A 148 11.41 -0.81 1.42
C THR A 148 10.03 -0.30 0.99
N PRO A 149 9.61 -0.46 -0.28
CA PRO A 149 10.19 -1.29 -1.33
C PRO A 149 11.09 -0.53 -2.33
N ALA A 150 11.37 0.73 -2.11
CA ALA A 150 11.93 1.60 -3.13
C ALA A 150 13.20 2.31 -2.67
N LEU A 151 14.08 2.64 -3.62
CA LEU A 151 15.09 3.66 -3.44
C LEU A 151 14.50 4.99 -3.94
N VAL A 152 14.42 5.96 -3.06
CA VAL A 152 13.90 7.30 -3.36
C VAL A 152 15.07 8.26 -3.48
N GLU A 153 15.17 8.94 -4.61
CA GLU A 153 16.13 10.00 -4.85
C GLU A 153 15.36 11.29 -5.09
N VAL A 154 15.53 12.26 -4.21
CA VAL A 154 14.90 13.58 -4.29
C VAL A 154 15.96 14.59 -4.71
N LEU A 155 15.72 15.30 -5.81
CA LEU A 155 16.56 16.38 -6.28
C LEU A 155 15.79 17.68 -6.20
N ARG A 156 16.23 18.63 -5.39
CA ARG A 156 15.68 19.98 -5.35
C ARG A 156 16.31 20.83 -6.44
N THR A 157 15.48 21.41 -7.30
CA THR A 157 15.86 22.38 -8.32
C THR A 157 15.33 23.76 -7.94
N ARG A 158 15.73 24.80 -8.70
CA ARG A 158 15.19 26.18 -8.49
C ARG A 158 13.68 26.27 -8.71
N ASN A 159 13.13 25.42 -9.59
CA ASN A 159 11.73 25.50 -10.02
C ASN A 159 10.85 24.41 -9.40
N GLY A 160 11.38 23.55 -8.55
CA GLY A 160 10.63 22.46 -7.90
C GLY A 160 11.50 21.28 -7.49
N CYS A 161 10.86 20.17 -7.25
CA CYS A 161 11.53 18.92 -6.87
C CYS A 161 11.31 17.87 -7.94
N LEU A 162 12.38 17.16 -8.28
CA LEU A 162 12.36 15.96 -9.09
C LEU A 162 12.51 14.77 -8.15
N VAL A 163 11.65 13.77 -8.31
CA VAL A 163 11.73 12.55 -7.51
C VAL A 163 11.93 11.38 -8.45
N ARG A 164 12.96 10.60 -8.18
CA ARG A 164 13.21 9.33 -8.86
C ARG A 164 12.95 8.20 -7.89
N LEU A 165 12.07 7.31 -8.29
CA LEU A 165 11.77 6.07 -7.60
C LEU A 165 12.44 4.92 -8.33
N THR A 166 13.26 4.15 -7.65
CA THR A 166 13.86 2.93 -8.19
C THR A 166 13.31 1.73 -7.41
N ILE A 167 12.59 0.85 -8.12
CA ILE A 167 11.98 -0.35 -7.57
C ILE A 167 12.53 -1.55 -8.34
N GLY A 168 13.39 -2.33 -7.69
CA GLY A 168 14.14 -3.38 -8.37
C GLY A 168 14.99 -2.80 -9.51
N ASN A 169 14.73 -3.22 -10.76
CA ASN A 169 15.43 -2.74 -11.95
C ASN A 169 14.66 -1.65 -12.72
N ARG A 170 13.53 -1.17 -12.21
CA ARG A 170 12.70 -0.16 -12.87
C ARG A 170 12.88 1.19 -12.22
N GLN A 171 12.92 2.23 -13.05
CA GLN A 171 13.04 3.61 -12.60
C GLN A 171 11.82 4.40 -13.07
N PHE A 172 11.27 5.22 -12.17
CA PHE A 172 10.16 6.14 -12.39
C PHE A 172 10.63 7.55 -12.03
N VAL A 173 10.34 8.52 -12.90
CA VAL A 173 10.71 9.93 -12.70
C VAL A 173 9.49 10.81 -12.82
#